data_999c82bf0744665f90700fed823016ff
#
_entry.id   999c82bf0744665f90700fed823016ff
#
_cell.length_a   1.000
_cell.length_b   1.000
_cell.length_c   1.000
_cell.angle_alpha   90.00
_cell.angle_beta   90.00
_cell.angle_gamma   90.00
#
_symmetry.space_group_name_H-M   'P 1'
#
loop_
_entity.id
_entity.type
_entity.pdbx_description
1 polymer ?
#
loop_
_entity_poly.entity_id
_entity_poly.type
_entity_poly.pdbx_seq_one_letter_code
_entity_poly.pdbx_strand_id
1 'polypeptide(L)'
;MTVDAHRLDGAQYVLLQPGGAIQVPQQAVASIESIPSEAPAPAPIAPSAVSLSAPASPLEPKALLAEAALDAGLPATLVLSVAKVESAFLSAAKSPKGAVGLMQLMPATAAALGVALEDPRANAFGGAQYLRQLLIRYRGEARLALAAYNAGPAAVDRFHEVPPIEETQIYVDRVLREYDRLEAARQRASRLHSSESGASAAASLVQ
;
A
#
# COMPACT_ATOMS: atom_id res chain seq x y z
N MET A 1 5.98 36.84 7.95
CA MET A 1 6.24 35.40 7.70
C MET A 1 5.43 34.65 8.73
N THR A 2 4.52 33.78 8.31
CA THR A 2 3.66 33.01 9.20
C THR A 2 4.27 31.63 9.40
N VAL A 3 4.33 31.15 10.63
CA VAL A 3 4.89 29.83 10.99
C VAL A 3 3.86 29.07 11.84
N ASP A 4 3.82 27.76 11.72
CA ASP A 4 2.82 26.92 12.42
C ASP A 4 3.17 26.75 13.91
N ALA A 5 4.46 26.74 14.24
CA ALA A 5 4.96 26.69 15.61
C ALA A 5 6.40 27.21 15.70
N HIS A 6 6.82 27.57 16.90
CA HIS A 6 8.19 27.94 17.15
C HIS A 6 8.70 27.38 18.49
N ARG A 7 9.99 27.14 18.56
CA ARG A 7 10.69 26.70 19.78
C ARG A 7 12.03 27.39 19.88
N LEU A 8 12.38 27.85 21.11
CA LEU A 8 13.71 28.35 21.40
C LEU A 8 14.66 27.18 21.68
N ASP A 9 15.76 27.11 20.95
CA ASP A 9 16.81 26.11 21.14
C ASP A 9 18.17 26.81 21.22
N GLY A 10 18.64 27.01 22.45
CA GLY A 10 19.82 27.81 22.75
C GLY A 10 19.63 29.29 22.39
N ALA A 11 20.48 29.80 21.48
CA ALA A 11 20.43 31.19 20.99
C ALA A 11 19.70 31.33 19.64
N GLN A 12 18.91 30.33 19.22
CA GLN A 12 18.21 30.28 17.94
C GLN A 12 16.74 29.91 18.12
N TYR A 13 15.88 30.50 17.28
CA TYR A 13 14.52 30.05 17.12
C TYR A 13 14.42 28.99 16.02
N VAL A 14 13.77 27.88 16.29
CA VAL A 14 13.37 26.88 15.29
C VAL A 14 11.93 27.18 14.90
N LEU A 15 11.75 27.66 13.67
CA LEU A 15 10.45 28.00 13.09
C LEU A 15 9.96 26.83 12.25
N LEU A 16 8.78 26.28 12.58
CA LEU A 16 8.18 25.16 11.86
C LEU A 16 7.24 25.69 10.78
N GLN A 17 7.38 25.18 9.56
CA GLN A 17 6.55 25.51 8.39
C GLN A 17 6.13 24.25 7.64
N PRO A 18 5.06 24.29 6.82
CA PRO A 18 4.75 23.23 5.88
C PRO A 18 5.92 23.06 4.90
N GLY A 19 6.72 22.03 5.09
CA GLY A 19 7.90 21.77 4.26
C GLY A 19 9.25 21.75 4.98
N GLY A 20 9.27 22.03 6.32
CA GLY A 20 10.48 21.88 7.12
C GLY A 20 10.64 22.89 8.26
N ALA A 21 11.75 22.75 8.99
CA ALA A 21 12.12 23.67 10.07
C ALA A 21 13.26 24.59 9.61
N ILE A 22 13.17 25.88 9.95
CA ILE A 22 14.19 26.88 9.68
C ILE A 22 14.76 27.35 11.02
N GLN A 23 16.08 27.39 11.15
CA GLN A 23 16.77 27.95 12.30
C GLN A 23 17.14 29.42 12.04
N VAL A 24 16.71 30.32 12.95
CA VAL A 24 16.96 31.75 12.83
C VAL A 24 17.62 32.24 14.13
N PRO A 25 18.73 32.98 14.05
CA PRO A 25 19.37 33.57 15.23
C PRO A 25 18.37 34.46 15.99
N GLN A 26 18.39 34.41 17.31
CA GLN A 26 17.46 35.20 18.16
C GLN A 26 17.53 36.70 17.85
N GLN A 27 18.68 37.21 17.47
CA GLN A 27 18.90 38.64 17.13
C GLN A 27 18.22 39.07 15.80
N ALA A 28 17.83 38.12 14.96
CA ALA A 28 17.17 38.38 13.67
C ALA A 28 15.62 38.34 13.79
N VAL A 29 15.09 38.02 14.96
CA VAL A 29 13.63 37.98 15.25
C VAL A 29 13.24 39.21 16.02
N ALA A 30 12.60 40.17 15.37
CA ALA A 30 12.18 41.45 16.00
C ALA A 30 10.98 41.26 16.93
N SER A 31 10.02 40.41 16.58
CA SER A 31 8.89 40.03 17.43
C SER A 31 8.24 38.75 16.92
N ILE A 32 7.65 37.98 17.83
CA ILE A 32 6.78 36.84 17.49
C ILE A 32 5.41 37.17 18.13
N GLU A 33 4.44 37.51 17.30
CA GLU A 33 3.06 37.73 17.71
C GLU A 33 2.23 36.50 17.37
N SER A 34 1.51 35.99 18.40
CA SER A 34 0.51 34.93 18.16
C SER A 34 -0.70 35.57 17.53
N ILE A 35 -1.01 35.25 16.28
CA ILE A 35 -2.26 35.65 15.65
C ILE A 35 -3.34 34.72 16.21
N PRO A 36 -4.35 35.21 16.95
CA PRO A 36 -5.47 34.38 17.35
C PRO A 36 -6.16 33.93 16.06
N SER A 37 -6.24 32.61 15.83
CA SER A 37 -7.11 32.06 14.79
C SER A 37 -8.55 32.27 15.23
N GLU A 38 -9.11 33.42 14.84
CA GLU A 38 -10.52 33.70 15.01
C GLU A 38 -11.29 32.86 13.99
N ALA A 39 -11.69 31.67 14.44
CA ALA A 39 -12.68 30.90 13.71
C ALA A 39 -14.01 31.68 13.77
N PRO A 40 -14.65 32.01 12.64
CA PRO A 40 -15.98 32.62 12.66
C PRO A 40 -16.94 31.67 13.35
N ALA A 41 -17.66 32.23 14.36
CA ALA A 41 -18.70 31.51 15.07
C ALA A 41 -19.73 30.94 14.06
N PRO A 42 -20.08 29.66 14.12
CA PRO A 42 -21.08 29.11 13.23
C PRO A 42 -22.45 29.70 13.57
N ALA A 43 -23.08 30.36 12.60
CA ALA A 43 -24.50 30.68 12.64
C ALA A 43 -25.30 29.36 12.83
N PRO A 44 -26.43 29.35 13.53
CA PRO A 44 -27.22 28.14 13.74
C PRO A 44 -27.81 27.67 12.40
N ILE A 45 -27.16 26.74 11.77
CA ILE A 45 -27.70 26.03 10.63
C ILE A 45 -28.60 24.94 11.21
N ALA A 46 -29.88 24.98 10.85
CA ALA A 46 -30.82 23.90 11.11
C ALA A 46 -30.19 22.54 10.64
N PRO A 47 -30.48 21.45 11.36
CA PRO A 47 -29.91 20.15 10.98
C PRO A 47 -30.53 19.69 9.66
N SER A 48 -29.93 20.08 8.54
CA SER A 48 -30.07 19.29 7.32
C SER A 48 -29.44 17.94 7.65
N ALA A 49 -30.25 16.90 7.61
CA ALA A 49 -29.81 15.52 7.75
C ALA A 49 -28.75 15.26 6.66
N VAL A 50 -27.48 15.51 7.02
CA VAL A 50 -26.37 14.93 6.30
C VAL A 50 -26.52 13.44 6.53
N SER A 51 -26.99 12.75 5.51
CA SER A 51 -26.96 11.29 5.47
C SER A 51 -25.53 10.90 5.80
N LEU A 52 -25.29 10.50 7.04
CA LEU A 52 -24.07 9.80 7.43
C LEU A 52 -24.05 8.58 6.51
N SER A 53 -23.26 8.66 5.46
CA SER A 53 -22.90 7.47 4.70
C SER A 53 -22.57 6.41 5.74
N ALA A 54 -23.31 5.30 5.70
CA ALA A 54 -23.05 4.16 6.54
C ALA A 54 -21.54 3.90 6.55
N PRO A 55 -20.95 3.49 7.68
CA PRO A 55 -19.55 3.15 7.71
C PRO A 55 -19.31 2.21 6.53
N ALA A 56 -18.41 2.61 5.63
CA ALA A 56 -18.09 1.81 4.46
C ALA A 56 -17.86 0.38 4.95
N SER A 57 -18.69 -0.55 4.49
CA SER A 57 -18.53 -1.97 4.81
C SER A 57 -17.04 -2.29 4.67
N PRO A 58 -16.43 -3.01 5.63
CA PRO A 58 -15.03 -3.34 5.53
C PRO A 58 -14.78 -3.89 4.14
N LEU A 59 -13.96 -3.19 3.34
CA LEU A 59 -13.68 -3.62 1.97
C LEU A 59 -13.24 -5.08 2.03
N GLU A 60 -13.87 -5.92 1.21
CA GLU A 60 -13.47 -7.32 1.08
C GLU A 60 -11.95 -7.39 0.85
N PRO A 61 -11.22 -8.25 1.55
CA PRO A 61 -9.76 -8.30 1.48
C PRO A 61 -9.19 -8.30 0.06
N LYS A 62 -9.86 -8.99 -0.86
CA LYS A 62 -9.45 -9.03 -2.26
C LYS A 62 -9.63 -7.70 -3.00
N ALA A 63 -10.70 -6.97 -2.70
CA ALA A 63 -10.93 -5.64 -3.28
C ALA A 63 -9.87 -4.65 -2.78
N LEU A 64 -9.55 -4.70 -1.51
CA LEU A 64 -8.49 -3.90 -0.89
C LEU A 64 -7.11 -4.17 -1.50
N LEU A 65 -6.77 -5.44 -1.73
CA LEU A 65 -5.53 -5.85 -2.37
C LEU A 65 -5.46 -5.44 -3.85
N ALA A 66 -6.60 -5.47 -4.56
CA ALA A 66 -6.67 -4.99 -5.94
C ALA A 66 -6.46 -3.47 -6.02
N GLU A 67 -7.02 -2.71 -5.09
CA GLU A 67 -6.78 -1.27 -4.96
C GLU A 67 -5.30 -0.98 -4.66
N ALA A 68 -4.70 -1.71 -3.70
CA ALA A 68 -3.29 -1.60 -3.37
C ALA A 68 -2.36 -1.95 -4.55
N ALA A 69 -2.74 -2.94 -5.35
CA ALA A 69 -2.01 -3.29 -6.56
C ALA A 69 -2.02 -2.16 -7.59
N LEU A 70 -3.19 -1.55 -7.81
CA LEU A 70 -3.34 -0.41 -8.72
C LEU A 70 -2.48 0.77 -8.27
N ASP A 71 -2.51 1.11 -6.98
CA ASP A 71 -1.70 2.18 -6.40
C ASP A 71 -0.20 1.91 -6.58
N ALA A 72 0.24 0.68 -6.35
CA ALA A 72 1.62 0.27 -6.56
C ALA A 72 2.02 0.12 -8.05
N GLY A 73 1.09 0.24 -9.00
CA GLY A 73 1.33 -0.01 -10.42
C GLY A 73 1.69 -1.47 -10.71
N LEU A 74 1.09 -2.41 -9.98
CA LEU A 74 1.29 -3.85 -10.16
C LEU A 74 0.03 -4.53 -10.70
N PRO A 75 0.18 -5.67 -11.41
CA PRO A 75 -0.96 -6.51 -11.74
C PRO A 75 -1.69 -6.98 -10.48
N ALA A 76 -3.02 -6.78 -10.42
CA ALA A 76 -3.82 -7.23 -9.27
C ALA A 76 -3.65 -8.74 -9.02
N THR A 77 -3.54 -9.54 -10.08
CA THR A 77 -3.28 -10.99 -10.02
C THR A 77 -1.99 -11.32 -9.28
N LEU A 78 -0.93 -10.52 -9.42
CA LEU A 78 0.33 -10.75 -8.72
C LEU A 78 0.18 -10.48 -7.20
N VAL A 79 -0.40 -9.34 -6.83
CA VAL A 79 -0.59 -8.98 -5.41
C VAL A 79 -1.55 -9.96 -4.72
N LEU A 80 -2.64 -10.36 -5.42
CA LEU A 80 -3.57 -11.36 -4.92
C LEU A 80 -2.90 -12.73 -4.73
N SER A 81 -1.98 -13.11 -5.63
CA SER A 81 -1.25 -14.38 -5.51
C SER A 81 -0.33 -14.40 -4.31
N VAL A 82 0.38 -13.30 -4.06
CA VAL A 82 1.19 -13.13 -2.85
C VAL A 82 0.31 -13.23 -1.61
N ALA A 83 -0.73 -12.42 -1.49
CA ALA A 83 -1.62 -12.43 -0.33
C ALA A 83 -2.33 -13.77 -0.10
N LYS A 84 -2.64 -14.50 -1.18
CA LYS A 84 -3.20 -15.86 -1.08
C LYS A 84 -2.22 -16.83 -0.41
N VAL A 85 -0.95 -16.74 -0.76
CA VAL A 85 0.09 -17.62 -0.19
C VAL A 85 0.47 -17.19 1.22
N GLU A 86 0.53 -15.89 1.48
CA GLU A 86 0.90 -15.30 2.77
C GLU A 86 -0.13 -15.54 3.87
N SER A 87 -1.38 -15.20 3.60
CA SER A 87 -2.41 -15.16 4.64
C SER A 87 -3.71 -15.89 4.28
N ALA A 88 -3.83 -16.43 3.07
CA ALA A 88 -5.11 -16.89 2.52
C ALA A 88 -6.20 -15.79 2.58
N PHE A 89 -5.82 -14.51 2.47
CA PHE A 89 -6.66 -13.31 2.58
C PHE A 89 -7.18 -13.02 4.01
N LEU A 90 -6.56 -13.59 5.04
CA LEU A 90 -6.94 -13.32 6.43
C LEU A 90 -6.27 -12.04 6.92
N SER A 91 -7.06 -11.00 7.15
CA SER A 91 -6.55 -9.67 7.56
C SER A 91 -5.85 -9.68 8.92
N ALA A 92 -6.27 -10.57 9.82
CA ALA A 92 -5.70 -10.70 11.15
C ALA A 92 -4.67 -11.84 11.29
N ALA A 93 -4.17 -12.37 10.16
CA ALA A 93 -3.20 -13.45 10.18
C ALA A 93 -1.90 -13.01 10.90
N LYS A 94 -1.40 -13.86 11.78
CA LYS A 94 -0.10 -13.69 12.46
C LYS A 94 0.71 -14.98 12.32
N SER A 95 1.93 -14.87 11.80
CA SER A 95 2.82 -16.03 11.70
C SER A 95 3.60 -16.26 12.99
N PRO A 96 4.11 -17.49 13.22
CA PRO A 96 5.00 -17.77 14.34
C PRO A 96 6.28 -16.92 14.35
N LYS A 97 6.71 -16.45 13.19
CA LYS A 97 7.87 -15.56 13.02
C LYS A 97 7.54 -14.08 13.25
N GLY A 98 6.26 -13.74 13.54
CA GLY A 98 5.81 -12.38 13.83
C GLY A 98 5.37 -11.56 12.62
N ALA A 99 5.25 -12.14 11.43
CA ALA A 99 4.64 -11.47 10.29
C ALA A 99 3.13 -11.30 10.50
N VAL A 100 2.56 -10.19 10.01
CA VAL A 100 1.18 -9.81 10.30
C VAL A 100 0.44 -9.38 9.03
N GLY A 101 -0.85 -9.70 8.99
CA GLY A 101 -1.83 -9.14 8.07
C GLY A 101 -1.90 -9.83 6.71
N LEU A 102 -2.62 -9.18 5.79
CA LEU A 102 -2.90 -9.70 4.44
C LEU A 102 -1.65 -10.05 3.65
N MET A 103 -0.63 -9.21 3.76
CA MET A 103 0.63 -9.33 3.03
C MET A 103 1.79 -9.84 3.91
N GLN A 104 1.49 -10.29 5.14
CA GLN A 104 2.45 -10.86 6.10
C GLN A 104 3.75 -10.03 6.22
N LEU A 105 3.58 -8.74 6.51
CA LEU A 105 4.75 -7.88 6.73
C LEU A 105 5.40 -8.16 8.08
N MET A 106 6.73 -8.26 8.08
CA MET A 106 7.50 -8.31 9.33
C MET A 106 7.51 -6.93 10.00
N PRO A 107 7.51 -6.84 11.34
CA PRO A 107 7.53 -5.57 12.07
C PRO A 107 8.64 -4.62 11.62
N ALA A 108 9.85 -5.12 11.38
CA ALA A 108 10.96 -4.32 10.89
C ALA A 108 10.70 -3.74 9.48
N THR A 109 10.10 -4.53 8.59
CA THR A 109 9.72 -4.07 7.24
C THR A 109 8.61 -3.02 7.32
N ALA A 110 7.58 -3.25 8.11
CA ALA A 110 6.50 -2.29 8.31
C ALA A 110 7.01 -0.96 8.88
N ALA A 111 7.90 -1.01 9.87
CA ALA A 111 8.53 0.19 10.44
C ALA A 111 9.34 0.96 9.40
N ALA A 112 10.13 0.27 8.57
CA ALA A 112 10.91 0.89 7.49
C ALA A 112 10.03 1.54 6.41
N LEU A 113 8.82 1.02 6.21
CA LEU A 113 7.82 1.53 5.25
C LEU A 113 6.88 2.58 5.87
N GLY A 114 6.92 2.81 7.19
CA GLY A 114 5.97 3.67 7.89
C GLY A 114 4.54 3.12 7.91
N VAL A 115 4.37 1.80 7.90
CA VAL A 115 3.08 1.11 7.79
C VAL A 115 2.52 0.73 9.15
N ALA A 116 1.25 1.06 9.40
CA ALA A 116 0.49 0.54 10.53
C ALA A 116 0.19 -0.95 10.33
N LEU A 117 1.00 -1.82 10.94
CA LEU A 117 1.08 -3.25 10.65
C LEU A 117 -0.25 -3.98 10.78
N GLU A 118 -1.05 -3.63 11.78
CA GLU A 118 -2.33 -4.29 12.11
C GLU A 118 -3.54 -3.68 11.37
N ASP A 119 -3.36 -2.54 10.70
CA ASP A 119 -4.38 -1.96 9.82
C ASP A 119 -4.40 -2.72 8.49
N PRO A 120 -5.52 -3.38 8.12
CA PRO A 120 -5.58 -4.18 6.90
C PRO A 120 -5.30 -3.38 5.62
N ARG A 121 -5.74 -2.10 5.58
CA ARG A 121 -5.50 -1.23 4.44
C ARG A 121 -4.02 -0.85 4.35
N ALA A 122 -3.46 -0.34 5.44
CA ALA A 122 -2.04 0.02 5.48
C ALA A 122 -1.14 -1.19 5.17
N ASN A 123 -1.49 -2.38 5.69
CA ASN A 123 -0.78 -3.62 5.43
C ASN A 123 -0.82 -4.03 3.95
N ALA A 124 -2.00 -3.98 3.30
CA ALA A 124 -2.15 -4.29 1.88
C ALA A 124 -1.34 -3.32 1.00
N PHE A 125 -1.47 -2.01 1.23
CA PHE A 125 -0.76 -0.99 0.47
C PHE A 125 0.75 -1.05 0.70
N GLY A 126 1.20 -1.17 1.95
CA GLY A 126 2.62 -1.31 2.28
C GLY A 126 3.24 -2.56 1.69
N GLY A 127 2.53 -3.69 1.73
CA GLY A 127 2.99 -4.94 1.13
C GLY A 127 3.11 -4.87 -0.39
N ALA A 128 2.13 -4.26 -1.07
CA ALA A 128 2.16 -4.04 -2.52
C ALA A 128 3.31 -3.10 -2.92
N GLN A 129 3.52 -2.00 -2.18
CA GLN A 129 4.64 -1.08 -2.39
C GLN A 129 5.99 -1.76 -2.15
N TYR A 130 6.11 -2.57 -1.12
CA TYR A 130 7.33 -3.33 -0.86
C TYR A 130 7.64 -4.31 -1.99
N LEU A 131 6.63 -5.04 -2.48
CA LEU A 131 6.78 -5.92 -3.64
C LEU A 131 7.22 -5.13 -4.89
N ARG A 132 6.66 -3.95 -5.12
CA ARG A 132 7.07 -3.05 -6.21
C ARG A 132 8.53 -2.65 -6.09
N GLN A 133 8.99 -2.26 -4.89
CA GLN A 133 10.39 -1.90 -4.65
C GLN A 133 11.33 -3.08 -4.96
N LEU A 134 10.95 -4.30 -4.57
CA LEU A 134 11.73 -5.49 -4.87
C LEU A 134 11.76 -5.81 -6.36
N LEU A 135 10.66 -5.67 -7.07
CA LEU A 135 10.64 -5.84 -8.54
C LEU A 135 11.54 -4.83 -9.23
N ILE A 136 11.56 -3.57 -8.78
CA ILE A 136 12.49 -2.56 -9.32
C ILE A 136 13.93 -2.95 -9.01
N ARG A 137 14.23 -3.34 -7.76
CA ARG A 137 15.57 -3.77 -7.33
C ARG A 137 16.12 -4.90 -8.19
N TYR A 138 15.28 -5.88 -8.49
CA TYR A 138 15.66 -7.06 -9.29
C TYR A 138 15.24 -6.94 -10.76
N ARG A 139 15.09 -5.71 -11.29
CA ARG A 139 14.91 -5.41 -12.72
C ARG A 139 13.75 -6.16 -13.40
N GLY A 140 12.68 -6.40 -12.63
CA GLY A 140 11.49 -7.11 -13.10
C GLY A 140 11.57 -8.63 -12.98
N GLU A 141 12.70 -9.19 -12.50
CA GLU A 141 12.85 -10.63 -12.26
C GLU A 141 11.93 -11.08 -11.12
N ALA A 142 10.71 -11.52 -11.45
CA ALA A 142 9.68 -11.84 -10.48
C ALA A 142 10.13 -12.94 -9.49
N ARG A 143 10.87 -13.95 -9.94
CA ARG A 143 11.39 -15.02 -9.06
C ARG A 143 12.30 -14.47 -7.98
N LEU A 144 13.19 -13.54 -8.32
CA LEU A 144 14.11 -12.91 -7.37
C LEU A 144 13.38 -11.95 -6.42
N ALA A 145 12.44 -11.17 -6.94
CA ALA A 145 11.63 -10.27 -6.12
C ALA A 145 10.79 -11.03 -5.09
N LEU A 146 10.15 -12.13 -5.49
CA LEU A 146 9.38 -13.00 -4.59
C LEU A 146 10.28 -13.71 -3.56
N ALA A 147 11.45 -14.19 -3.98
CA ALA A 147 12.42 -14.76 -3.06
C ALA A 147 12.89 -13.73 -2.02
N ALA A 148 13.14 -12.49 -2.44
CA ALA A 148 13.51 -11.40 -1.55
C ALA A 148 12.36 -10.95 -0.64
N TYR A 149 11.12 -11.04 -1.11
CA TYR A 149 9.95 -10.77 -0.28
C TYR A 149 9.87 -11.74 0.91
N ASN A 150 10.11 -13.03 0.67
CA ASN A 150 10.05 -14.08 1.68
C ASN A 150 11.31 -14.18 2.55
N ALA A 151 12.51 -14.23 1.94
CA ALA A 151 13.77 -14.46 2.63
C ALA A 151 14.56 -13.19 2.96
N GLY A 152 14.09 -12.04 2.47
CA GLY A 152 14.79 -10.76 2.56
C GLY A 152 15.79 -10.54 1.41
N PRO A 153 16.02 -9.26 1.03
CA PRO A 153 16.92 -8.91 -0.09
C PRO A 153 18.36 -9.40 0.12
N ALA A 154 18.86 -9.36 1.36
CA ALA A 154 20.23 -9.77 1.66
C ALA A 154 20.51 -11.25 1.30
N ALA A 155 19.52 -12.12 1.42
CA ALA A 155 19.67 -13.52 1.03
C ALA A 155 19.79 -13.66 -0.50
N VAL A 156 18.95 -12.96 -1.27
CA VAL A 156 19.02 -12.96 -2.74
C VAL A 156 20.31 -12.33 -3.25
N ASP A 157 20.70 -11.20 -2.66
CA ASP A 157 21.94 -10.51 -3.05
C ASP A 157 23.20 -11.36 -2.83
N ARG A 158 23.19 -12.19 -1.76
CA ARG A 158 24.29 -13.10 -1.46
C ARG A 158 24.47 -14.20 -2.51
N PHE A 159 23.35 -14.76 -2.98
CA PHE A 159 23.38 -15.90 -3.91
C PHE A 159 23.26 -15.47 -5.36
N HIS A 160 22.79 -14.23 -5.65
CA HIS A 160 22.46 -13.72 -6.99
C HIS A 160 21.43 -14.55 -7.75
N GLU A 161 20.69 -15.39 -7.01
CA GLU A 161 19.61 -16.26 -7.48
C GLU A 161 18.58 -16.49 -6.36
N VAL A 162 17.54 -17.29 -6.61
CA VAL A 162 16.65 -17.75 -5.55
C VAL A 162 17.49 -18.56 -4.54
N PRO A 163 17.58 -18.11 -3.28
CA PRO A 163 18.44 -18.76 -2.28
C PRO A 163 18.11 -20.26 -2.14
N PRO A 164 19.10 -21.11 -1.84
CA PRO A 164 18.88 -22.55 -1.59
C PRO A 164 18.24 -22.78 -0.21
N ILE A 165 17.16 -22.07 0.07
CA ILE A 165 16.32 -22.18 1.24
C ILE A 165 15.02 -22.83 0.79
N GLU A 166 14.76 -24.05 1.24
CA GLU A 166 13.62 -24.86 0.80
C GLU A 166 12.29 -24.09 0.96
N GLU A 167 12.06 -23.46 2.09
CA GLU A 167 10.86 -22.63 2.36
C GLU A 167 10.68 -21.55 1.28
N THR A 168 11.77 -20.85 0.91
CA THR A 168 11.73 -19.78 -0.08
C THR A 168 11.49 -20.29 -1.49
N GLN A 169 12.11 -21.40 -1.86
CA GLN A 169 11.89 -22.04 -3.16
C GLN A 169 10.44 -22.49 -3.32
N ILE A 170 9.89 -23.16 -2.32
CA ILE A 170 8.48 -23.58 -2.28
C ILE A 170 7.55 -22.35 -2.33
N TYR A 171 7.87 -21.28 -1.61
CA TYR A 171 7.11 -20.04 -1.60
C TYR A 171 7.02 -19.44 -3.00
N VAL A 172 8.16 -19.24 -3.66
CA VAL A 172 8.24 -18.67 -5.02
C VAL A 172 7.39 -19.49 -6.00
N ASP A 173 7.52 -20.81 -5.96
CA ASP A 173 6.77 -21.70 -6.85
C ASP A 173 5.26 -21.70 -6.55
N ARG A 174 4.86 -21.55 -5.29
CA ARG A 174 3.44 -21.43 -4.91
C ARG A 174 2.83 -20.13 -5.41
N VAL A 175 3.52 -19.01 -5.25
CA VAL A 175 3.04 -17.70 -5.71
C VAL A 175 2.91 -17.67 -7.22
N LEU A 176 3.92 -18.18 -7.96
CA LEU A 176 3.88 -18.18 -9.42
C LEU A 176 2.78 -19.09 -9.97
N ARG A 177 2.58 -20.29 -9.40
CA ARG A 177 1.45 -21.14 -9.78
C ARG A 177 0.09 -20.49 -9.56
N GLU A 178 -0.07 -19.78 -8.45
CA GLU A 178 -1.32 -19.04 -8.18
C GLU A 178 -1.49 -17.88 -9.16
N TYR A 179 -0.41 -17.16 -9.47
CA TYR A 179 -0.40 -16.12 -10.48
C TYR A 179 -0.85 -16.63 -11.85
N ASP A 180 -0.25 -17.72 -12.33
CA ASP A 180 -0.62 -18.34 -13.61
C ASP A 180 -2.09 -18.77 -13.63
N ARG A 181 -2.59 -19.31 -12.51
CA ARG A 181 -3.99 -19.72 -12.35
C ARG A 181 -4.92 -18.51 -12.47
N LEU A 182 -4.60 -17.40 -11.81
CA LEU A 182 -5.41 -16.17 -11.84
C LEU A 182 -5.37 -15.49 -13.21
N GLU A 183 -4.20 -15.46 -13.86
CA GLU A 183 -4.05 -14.91 -15.21
C GLU A 183 -4.85 -15.71 -16.24
N ALA A 184 -4.82 -17.05 -16.16
CA ALA A 184 -5.61 -17.91 -17.02
C ALA A 184 -7.13 -17.67 -16.82
N ALA A 185 -7.57 -17.51 -15.59
CA ALA A 185 -8.97 -17.21 -15.28
C ALA A 185 -9.37 -15.83 -15.82
N ARG A 186 -8.54 -14.81 -15.67
CA ARG A 186 -8.75 -13.46 -16.21
C ARG A 186 -8.87 -13.48 -17.74
N GLN A 187 -7.99 -14.18 -18.41
CA GLN A 187 -8.01 -14.30 -19.88
C GLN A 187 -9.26 -15.02 -20.38
N ARG A 188 -9.72 -16.07 -19.69
CA ARG A 188 -10.98 -16.76 -20.03
C ARG A 188 -12.18 -15.82 -19.89
N ALA A 189 -12.27 -15.06 -18.79
CA ALA A 189 -13.33 -14.11 -18.57
C ALA A 189 -13.38 -13.02 -19.66
N SER A 190 -12.22 -12.47 -20.05
CA SER A 190 -12.11 -11.49 -21.11
C SER A 190 -12.58 -12.02 -22.47
N ARG A 191 -12.25 -13.26 -22.80
CA ARG A 191 -12.69 -13.91 -24.06
C ARG A 191 -14.21 -14.11 -24.11
N LEU A 192 -14.83 -14.53 -23.01
CA LEU A 192 -16.29 -14.69 -22.91
C LEU A 192 -17.00 -13.35 -23.12
N HIS A 193 -16.56 -12.29 -22.47
CA HIS A 193 -17.12 -10.93 -22.64
C HIS A 193 -17.01 -10.42 -24.08
N SER A 194 -15.90 -10.67 -24.73
CA SER A 194 -15.69 -10.28 -26.13
C SER A 194 -16.61 -11.03 -27.09
N SER A 195 -16.88 -12.32 -26.82
CA SER A 195 -17.78 -13.14 -27.65
C SER A 195 -19.25 -12.72 -27.51
N GLU A 196 -19.70 -12.35 -26.28
CA GLU A 196 -21.06 -11.88 -26.03
C GLU A 196 -21.31 -10.50 -26.66
N SER A 197 -20.33 -9.59 -26.57
CA SER A 197 -20.42 -8.26 -27.20
C SER A 197 -20.48 -8.33 -28.72
N GLY A 198 -19.73 -9.25 -29.35
CA GLY A 198 -19.78 -9.49 -30.79
C GLY A 198 -21.07 -10.09 -31.27
N ALA A 199 -21.65 -11.00 -30.51
CA ALA A 199 -22.95 -11.61 -30.86
C ALA A 199 -24.10 -10.61 -30.75
N SER A 200 -24.10 -9.72 -29.76
CA SER A 200 -25.11 -8.67 -29.61
C SER A 200 -25.05 -7.62 -30.73
N ALA A 201 -23.83 -7.25 -31.17
CA ALA A 201 -23.65 -6.31 -32.29
C ALA A 201 -24.12 -6.91 -33.62
N ALA A 202 -23.90 -8.20 -33.87
CA ALA A 202 -24.39 -8.88 -35.09
C ALA A 202 -25.91 -9.01 -35.13
N ALA A 203 -26.56 -9.24 -34.00
CA ALA A 203 -28.04 -9.31 -33.92
C ALA A 203 -28.73 -7.97 -34.18
N SER A 204 -28.05 -6.83 -33.87
CA SER A 204 -28.62 -5.48 -34.08
C SER A 204 -28.50 -4.99 -35.52
N LEU A 205 -27.75 -5.65 -36.40
CA LEU A 205 -27.55 -5.26 -37.82
C LEU A 205 -28.57 -5.97 -38.77
N VAL A 206 -29.41 -6.87 -38.28
CA VAL A 206 -30.34 -7.67 -39.07
C VAL A 206 -31.80 -7.15 -38.96
N GLN A 207 -32.04 -6.05 -38.28
CA GLN A 207 -33.31 -5.32 -38.27
C GLN A 207 -33.23 -4.04 -39.10
#